data_fb7e5f2d681892735498ada5e1bd5b5a
#
_entry.id   fb7e5f2d681892735498ada5e1bd5b5a
#
_cell.length_a   1.000
_cell.length_b   1.000
_cell.length_c   1.000
_cell.angle_alpha   90.00
_cell.angle_beta   90.00
_cell.angle_gamma   90.00
#
_symmetry.space_group_name_H-M   'P 1'
#
loop_
_entity.id
_entity.type
_entity.pdbx_description
1 polymer ?
#
loop_
_entity_poly.entity_id
_entity_poly.type
_entity_poly.pdbx_seq_one_letter_code
_entity_poly.pdbx_strand_id
1 'polypeptide(L)'
;MFRRTSRIALSTLLVAGVALTGCSRGEAIESSGGGEAFAEPVTITNCEREATFEAPPQRIISMNDHVTETLIQMGAGDRIVGMGYGEQNDVLPEVAEQFHAIPSLAEEYPTWEQIIDLEPDLVVGGMRSAFDEKEGRSRDALEAQGISTFLFSEYCGEGFPDLSLLETDFEQLGRVLGVEEGAEALTERITEEMNEVRSTLDDAGVSGTPTFFYDSGEDVPMTIGGVGIGQLVGEYAGADNIFTEGEKPYVKTTWEILGERQPEAIVVLDYGATSAEDKIAYLKQQPIMSTTPAVREDRIVVVPLSDFFESSRMVTSAETIARGLHPQAFGG
;
A
#
# COMPACT_ATOMS: atom_id res chain seq x y z
N MET A 1 -62.57 51.17 -51.77
CA MET A 1 -61.43 51.85 -52.35
C MET A 1 -60.16 51.48 -51.59
N PHE A 2 -59.14 51.00 -52.27
CA PHE A 2 -57.82 50.51 -51.80
C PHE A 2 -57.75 49.10 -51.09
N ARG A 3 -57.41 48.11 -51.94
CA ARG A 3 -56.84 46.81 -51.58
C ARG A 3 -55.41 47.00 -51.13
N ARG A 4 -55.04 46.32 -50.04
CA ARG A 4 -53.63 45.96 -49.71
C ARG A 4 -53.50 44.50 -49.53
N THR A 5 -52.75 43.89 -50.41
CA THR A 5 -52.35 42.49 -50.42
C THR A 5 -51.23 42.26 -49.39
N SER A 6 -51.44 41.34 -48.43
CA SER A 6 -50.36 40.85 -47.58
C SER A 6 -49.77 39.53 -48.12
N ARG A 7 -48.48 39.53 -48.33
CA ARG A 7 -47.71 38.36 -48.73
C ARG A 7 -47.41 37.51 -47.46
N ILE A 8 -47.79 36.24 -47.49
CA ILE A 8 -47.45 35.23 -46.47
C ILE A 8 -46.07 34.69 -46.87
N ALA A 9 -45.09 34.83 -45.98
CA ALA A 9 -43.80 34.18 -46.09
C ALA A 9 -43.87 32.85 -45.34
N LEU A 10 -43.64 31.76 -46.06
CA LEU A 10 -43.59 30.39 -45.54
C LEU A 10 -42.19 30.13 -45.02
N SER A 11 -42.00 30.08 -43.69
CA SER A 11 -40.72 29.71 -43.06
C SER A 11 -40.72 28.18 -42.83
N THR A 12 -39.84 27.51 -43.53
CA THR A 12 -39.56 26.07 -43.35
C THR A 12 -38.70 25.87 -42.10
N LEU A 13 -39.23 25.21 -41.06
CA LEU A 13 -38.46 24.79 -39.89
C LEU A 13 -37.76 23.47 -40.23
N LEU A 14 -36.44 23.51 -40.25
CA LEU A 14 -35.59 22.31 -40.28
C LEU A 14 -35.43 21.80 -38.83
N VAL A 15 -36.00 20.65 -38.53
CA VAL A 15 -35.77 19.93 -37.26
C VAL A 15 -34.49 19.10 -37.41
N ALA A 16 -33.41 19.54 -36.80
CA ALA A 16 -32.19 18.75 -36.64
C ALA A 16 -32.39 17.81 -35.45
N GLY A 17 -32.54 16.49 -35.73
CA GLY A 17 -32.56 15.46 -34.72
C GLY A 17 -31.16 15.25 -34.11
N VAL A 18 -31.00 15.58 -32.83
CA VAL A 18 -29.83 15.22 -32.05
C VAL A 18 -30.01 13.80 -31.53
N ALA A 19 -29.29 12.85 -32.09
CA ALA A 19 -29.16 11.50 -31.55
C ALA A 19 -28.31 11.54 -30.29
N LEU A 20 -28.90 11.44 -29.12
CA LEU A 20 -28.22 11.19 -27.85
C LEU A 20 -27.80 9.72 -27.82
N THR A 21 -26.56 9.45 -28.22
CA THR A 21 -25.90 8.20 -27.84
C THR A 21 -25.36 8.39 -26.43
N GLY A 22 -26.08 7.88 -25.44
CA GLY A 22 -25.62 7.79 -24.07
C GLY A 22 -24.58 6.70 -23.96
N CYS A 23 -23.29 7.07 -24.01
CA CYS A 23 -22.24 6.28 -23.40
C CYS A 23 -22.11 6.78 -21.97
N SER A 24 -22.48 5.94 -21.00
CA SER A 24 -22.11 6.17 -19.61
C SER A 24 -20.61 5.87 -19.50
N ARG A 25 -19.79 6.86 -19.78
CA ARG A 25 -18.38 6.89 -19.42
C ARG A 25 -18.36 7.39 -17.99
N GLY A 26 -17.73 6.66 -17.06
CA GLY A 26 -17.38 7.23 -15.77
C GLY A 26 -16.65 8.54 -16.02
N GLU A 27 -17.07 9.59 -15.35
CA GLU A 27 -16.38 10.88 -15.47
C GLU A 27 -14.98 10.71 -14.88
N ALA A 28 -13.94 10.84 -15.72
CA ALA A 28 -12.57 10.92 -15.25
C ALA A 28 -12.41 12.20 -14.43
N ILE A 29 -11.74 12.11 -13.29
CA ILE A 29 -11.42 13.27 -12.47
C ILE A 29 -10.26 13.99 -13.13
N GLU A 30 -10.50 15.24 -13.56
CA GLU A 30 -9.44 16.12 -14.03
C GLU A 30 -8.80 16.81 -12.82
N SER A 31 -7.56 16.40 -12.49
CA SER A 31 -6.76 17.04 -11.45
C SER A 31 -5.92 18.17 -12.06
N SER A 32 -6.09 19.38 -11.55
CA SER A 32 -5.26 20.53 -11.93
C SER A 32 -4.08 20.68 -10.99
N GLY A 33 -3.01 19.89 -11.19
CA GLY A 33 -1.74 20.07 -10.47
C GLY A 33 -1.13 21.46 -10.77
N GLY A 34 -0.49 22.07 -9.77
CA GLY A 34 0.14 23.41 -9.88
C GLY A 34 1.52 23.43 -10.56
N GLY A 35 2.03 22.29 -11.06
CA GLY A 35 3.32 22.15 -11.73
C GLY A 35 3.28 22.56 -13.21
N GLU A 36 4.44 22.48 -13.89
CA GLU A 36 4.47 22.63 -15.35
C GLU A 36 3.66 21.48 -15.98
N ALA A 37 2.76 21.83 -16.90
CA ALA A 37 1.85 20.87 -17.52
C ALA A 37 2.62 19.76 -18.26
N PHE A 38 2.10 18.56 -18.21
CA PHE A 38 2.61 17.45 -19.01
C PHE A 38 2.46 17.75 -20.51
N ALA A 39 3.33 17.20 -21.34
CA ALA A 39 3.22 17.33 -22.80
C ALA A 39 1.92 16.69 -23.32
N GLU A 40 1.49 15.61 -22.68
CA GLU A 40 0.20 14.94 -22.85
C GLU A 40 -0.32 14.55 -21.45
N PRO A 41 -1.64 14.66 -21.17
CA PRO A 41 -2.20 14.28 -19.87
C PRO A 41 -1.86 12.83 -19.50
N VAL A 42 -1.53 12.62 -18.24
CA VAL A 42 -1.24 11.29 -17.69
C VAL A 42 -2.52 10.70 -17.12
N THR A 43 -2.99 9.61 -17.71
CA THR A 43 -4.14 8.85 -17.21
C THR A 43 -3.65 7.53 -16.57
N ILE A 44 -4.15 7.24 -15.39
CA ILE A 44 -3.90 5.99 -14.65
C ILE A 44 -5.23 5.34 -14.24
N THR A 45 -5.17 4.04 -13.97
CA THR A 45 -6.26 3.32 -13.30
C THR A 45 -5.74 2.72 -12.01
N ASN A 46 -6.26 3.16 -10.89
CA ASN A 46 -5.87 2.69 -9.56
C ASN A 46 -7.08 2.20 -8.77
N CYS A 47 -7.12 0.93 -8.38
CA CYS A 47 -8.25 0.28 -7.73
C CYS A 47 -9.58 0.51 -8.49
N GLU A 48 -9.62 0.22 -9.79
CA GLU A 48 -10.78 0.39 -10.67
C GLU A 48 -11.25 1.84 -10.86
N ARG A 49 -10.46 2.84 -10.41
CA ARG A 49 -10.73 4.27 -10.58
C ARG A 49 -9.79 4.87 -11.60
N GLU A 50 -10.35 5.53 -12.60
CA GLU A 50 -9.57 6.27 -13.59
C GLU A 50 -9.37 7.72 -13.12
N ALA A 51 -8.12 8.19 -13.16
CA ALA A 51 -7.77 9.58 -12.87
C ALA A 51 -6.85 10.11 -13.97
N THR A 52 -7.06 11.37 -14.38
CA THR A 52 -6.26 12.05 -15.38
C THR A 52 -5.62 13.30 -14.79
N PHE A 53 -4.31 13.45 -15.01
CA PHE A 53 -3.49 14.55 -14.51
C PHE A 53 -2.96 15.37 -15.68
N GLU A 54 -3.29 16.67 -15.71
CA GLU A 54 -2.78 17.65 -16.70
C GLU A 54 -1.35 18.12 -16.35
N ALA A 55 -1.00 18.05 -15.05
CA ALA A 55 0.31 18.42 -14.52
C ALA A 55 0.63 17.58 -13.28
N PRO A 56 1.92 17.46 -12.90
CA PRO A 56 2.30 16.76 -11.67
C PRO A 56 1.70 17.42 -10.42
N PRO A 57 1.07 16.67 -9.50
CA PRO A 57 0.64 17.15 -8.20
C PRO A 57 1.77 17.85 -7.44
N GLN A 58 1.44 18.97 -6.78
CA GLN A 58 2.37 19.82 -6.05
C GLN A 58 2.09 19.88 -4.54
N ARG A 59 0.92 19.40 -4.12
CA ARG A 59 0.47 19.44 -2.73
C ARG A 59 -0.05 18.07 -2.32
N ILE A 60 0.88 17.21 -1.90
CA ILE A 60 0.62 15.80 -1.60
C ILE A 60 0.39 15.64 -0.11
N ILE A 61 -0.66 14.92 0.28
CA ILE A 61 -0.77 14.36 1.63
C ILE A 61 -0.48 12.85 1.53
N SER A 62 0.49 12.38 2.30
CA SER A 62 0.73 10.96 2.51
C SER A 62 0.02 10.50 3.79
N MET A 63 -0.75 9.41 3.68
CA MET A 63 -1.59 8.96 4.78
C MET A 63 -0.89 7.98 5.73
N ASN A 64 0.29 7.48 5.36
CA ASN A 64 1.06 6.49 6.11
C ASN A 64 2.57 6.79 6.03
N ASP A 65 3.32 6.38 7.05
CA ASP A 65 4.78 6.52 7.15
C ASP A 65 5.53 5.88 5.97
N HIS A 66 5.25 4.60 5.66
CA HIS A 66 5.88 3.90 4.53
C HIS A 66 5.56 4.55 3.17
N VAL A 67 4.36 5.16 3.01
CA VAL A 67 4.02 5.95 1.83
C VAL A 67 4.87 7.21 1.75
N THR A 68 5.06 7.89 2.89
CA THR A 68 5.92 9.08 2.98
C THR A 68 7.35 8.75 2.56
N GLU A 69 7.93 7.66 3.12
CA GLU A 69 9.27 7.20 2.77
C GLU A 69 9.39 6.84 1.28
N THR A 70 8.41 6.13 0.74
CA THR A 70 8.36 5.76 -0.68
C THR A 70 8.34 6.99 -1.59
N LEU A 71 7.48 7.97 -1.30
CA LEU A 71 7.41 9.21 -2.07
C LEU A 71 8.70 10.04 -1.99
N ILE A 72 9.38 10.07 -0.84
CA ILE A 72 10.69 10.70 -0.68
C ILE A 72 11.74 9.97 -1.53
N GLN A 73 11.79 8.64 -1.47
CA GLN A 73 12.73 7.83 -2.23
C GLN A 73 12.54 7.98 -3.75
N MET A 74 11.30 8.17 -4.20
CA MET A 74 11.00 8.48 -5.61
C MET A 74 11.42 9.90 -6.03
N GLY A 75 11.69 10.80 -5.07
CA GLY A 75 12.05 12.21 -5.35
C GLY A 75 10.87 13.18 -5.33
N ALA A 76 9.73 12.80 -4.75
CA ALA A 76 8.54 13.65 -4.62
C ALA A 76 8.38 14.28 -3.21
N GLY A 77 9.33 14.05 -2.31
CA GLY A 77 9.23 14.45 -0.90
C GLY A 77 9.00 15.94 -0.66
N ASP A 78 9.59 16.82 -1.47
CA ASP A 78 9.45 18.29 -1.36
C ASP A 78 8.01 18.78 -1.62
N ARG A 79 7.16 17.94 -2.20
CA ARG A 79 5.76 18.24 -2.48
C ARG A 79 4.80 17.74 -1.41
N ILE A 80 5.30 16.99 -0.41
CA ILE A 80 4.46 16.49 0.68
C ILE A 80 4.22 17.64 1.67
N VAL A 81 2.98 18.08 1.76
CA VAL A 81 2.56 19.22 2.61
C VAL A 81 2.11 18.78 4.00
N GLY A 82 1.92 17.50 4.20
CA GLY A 82 1.55 16.90 5.49
C GLY A 82 1.44 15.38 5.41
N MET A 83 1.59 14.72 6.57
CA MET A 83 1.50 13.27 6.64
C MET A 83 0.73 12.78 7.87
N GLY A 84 0.10 11.61 7.72
CA GLY A 84 -0.33 10.77 8.83
C GLY A 84 0.80 9.85 9.30
N TYR A 85 0.68 9.31 10.51
CA TYR A 85 1.71 8.44 11.11
C TYR A 85 3.11 9.08 11.15
N GLY A 86 3.19 10.41 11.27
CA GLY A 86 4.44 11.16 11.19
C GLY A 86 5.31 11.13 12.45
N GLU A 87 4.88 10.47 13.53
CA GLU A 87 5.61 10.38 14.81
C GLU A 87 6.40 9.07 14.95
N GLN A 88 6.84 8.48 13.83
CA GLN A 88 7.61 7.24 13.84
C GLN A 88 9.05 7.49 14.28
N ASN A 89 9.59 6.57 15.10
CA ASN A 89 10.98 6.60 15.56
C ASN A 89 11.91 5.74 14.70
N ASP A 90 11.35 4.85 13.90
CA ASP A 90 12.08 3.92 13.03
C ASP A 90 11.91 4.33 11.56
N VAL A 91 12.46 5.48 11.21
CA VAL A 91 12.48 6.01 9.84
C VAL A 91 13.76 5.54 9.15
N LEU A 92 13.66 5.18 7.86
CA LEU A 92 14.83 4.81 7.06
C LEU A 92 15.88 5.93 7.08
N PRO A 93 17.15 5.62 7.43
CA PRO A 93 18.18 6.64 7.63
C PRO A 93 18.39 7.57 6.43
N GLU A 94 18.27 7.06 5.21
CA GLU A 94 18.46 7.80 3.97
C GLU A 94 17.38 8.85 3.70
N VAL A 95 16.20 8.73 4.28
CA VAL A 95 15.07 9.68 4.11
C VAL A 95 14.74 10.43 5.40
N ALA A 96 15.39 10.13 6.52
CA ALA A 96 15.01 10.62 7.85
C ALA A 96 15.00 12.15 7.96
N GLU A 97 15.98 12.84 7.38
CA GLU A 97 16.04 14.31 7.41
C GLU A 97 14.82 14.92 6.73
N GLN A 98 14.45 14.44 5.54
CA GLN A 98 13.32 14.95 4.79
C GLN A 98 12.00 14.52 5.43
N PHE A 99 11.90 13.28 5.91
CA PHE A 99 10.72 12.77 6.63
C PHE A 99 10.38 13.66 7.82
N HIS A 100 11.34 13.93 8.71
CA HIS A 100 11.12 14.75 9.89
C HIS A 100 10.91 16.25 9.61
N ALA A 101 11.19 16.71 8.40
CA ALA A 101 10.88 18.07 7.96
C ALA A 101 9.42 18.24 7.53
N ILE A 102 8.72 17.14 7.19
CA ILE A 102 7.31 17.16 6.77
C ILE A 102 6.41 17.31 8.01
N PRO A 103 5.39 18.20 7.99
CA PRO A 103 4.46 18.35 9.10
C PRO A 103 3.68 17.05 9.38
N SER A 104 3.81 16.51 10.60
CA SER A 104 2.91 15.46 11.10
C SER A 104 1.55 16.07 11.42
N LEU A 105 0.50 15.58 10.78
CA LEU A 105 -0.87 16.06 10.95
C LEU A 105 -1.59 15.34 12.09
N ALA A 106 -1.26 14.09 12.32
CA ALA A 106 -1.87 13.24 13.34
C ALA A 106 -0.94 12.07 13.69
N GLU A 107 -1.15 11.51 14.87
CA GLU A 107 -0.48 10.27 15.32
C GLU A 107 -0.80 9.08 14.39
N GLU A 108 -2.06 9.00 13.92
CA GLU A 108 -2.53 8.04 12.92
C GLU A 108 -2.98 8.81 11.65
N TYR A 109 -4.26 8.73 11.29
CA TYR A 109 -4.78 9.39 10.10
C TYR A 109 -5.28 10.81 10.40
N PRO A 110 -4.96 11.80 9.55
CA PRO A 110 -5.52 13.14 9.67
C PRO A 110 -7.03 13.14 9.48
N THR A 111 -7.70 14.10 10.13
CA THR A 111 -9.13 14.32 9.95
C THR A 111 -9.44 14.93 8.59
N TRP A 112 -10.71 14.86 8.18
CA TRP A 112 -11.19 15.52 6.98
C TRP A 112 -10.80 17.01 6.92
N GLU A 113 -11.01 17.73 8.02
CA GLU A 113 -10.71 19.17 8.12
C GLU A 113 -9.21 19.43 7.94
N GLN A 114 -8.35 18.64 8.57
CA GLN A 114 -6.90 18.78 8.43
C GLN A 114 -6.44 18.54 6.97
N ILE A 115 -7.07 17.59 6.29
CA ILE A 115 -6.78 17.32 4.86
C ILE A 115 -7.19 18.52 4.01
N ILE A 116 -8.45 18.98 4.14
CA ILE A 116 -9.00 20.04 3.28
C ILE A 116 -8.31 21.38 3.52
N ASP A 117 -7.95 21.72 4.77
CA ASP A 117 -7.27 22.97 5.12
C ASP A 117 -5.90 23.12 4.43
N LEU A 118 -5.28 22.01 4.02
CA LEU A 118 -4.02 22.02 3.29
C LEU A 118 -4.20 22.14 1.77
N GLU A 119 -5.42 22.15 1.26
CA GLU A 119 -5.73 22.24 -0.17
C GLU A 119 -4.84 21.31 -1.03
N PRO A 120 -4.82 19.97 -0.74
CA PRO A 120 -4.00 19.04 -1.51
C PRO A 120 -4.58 18.83 -2.91
N ASP A 121 -3.73 18.49 -3.85
CA ASP A 121 -4.12 18.04 -5.18
C ASP A 121 -4.03 16.50 -5.33
N LEU A 122 -3.31 15.83 -4.40
CA LEU A 122 -3.22 14.37 -4.32
C LEU A 122 -3.18 13.90 -2.87
N VAL A 123 -3.92 12.84 -2.56
CA VAL A 123 -3.82 12.09 -1.29
C VAL A 123 -3.42 10.66 -1.61
N VAL A 124 -2.29 10.19 -1.03
CA VAL A 124 -1.77 8.84 -1.22
C VAL A 124 -1.91 8.03 0.06
N GLY A 125 -2.58 6.89 -0.01
CA GLY A 125 -2.77 5.97 1.11
C GLY A 125 -2.11 4.61 0.85
N GLY A 126 -1.46 4.06 1.85
CA GLY A 126 -0.86 2.73 1.80
C GLY A 126 -1.80 1.63 2.30
N MET A 127 -2.90 1.99 2.94
CA MET A 127 -3.88 1.05 3.47
C MET A 127 -5.31 1.53 3.23
N ARG A 128 -6.27 0.60 3.14
CA ARG A 128 -7.69 0.93 2.94
C ARG A 128 -8.25 1.86 4.02
N SER A 129 -7.78 1.74 5.26
CA SER A 129 -8.17 2.60 6.38
C SER A 129 -7.78 4.07 6.21
N ALA A 130 -6.84 4.38 5.33
CA ALA A 130 -6.52 5.75 4.93
C ALA A 130 -7.75 6.47 4.34
N PHE A 131 -8.65 5.74 3.68
CA PHE A 131 -9.84 6.27 3.01
C PHE A 131 -11.13 5.76 3.65
N ASP A 132 -11.27 5.98 4.98
CA ASP A 132 -12.42 5.49 5.74
C ASP A 132 -13.65 6.40 5.54
N GLU A 133 -14.75 5.80 5.01
CA GLU A 133 -16.01 6.48 4.79
C GLU A 133 -16.66 6.96 6.10
N LYS A 134 -16.50 6.20 7.21
CA LYS A 134 -17.10 6.56 8.50
C LYS A 134 -16.45 7.80 9.10
N GLU A 135 -15.17 8.03 8.78
CA GLU A 135 -14.41 9.21 9.17
C GLU A 135 -14.54 10.35 8.15
N GLY A 136 -15.41 10.19 7.14
CA GLY A 136 -15.72 11.20 6.13
C GLY A 136 -14.63 11.43 5.07
N ARG A 137 -13.54 10.65 5.08
CA ARG A 137 -12.39 10.81 4.17
C ARG A 137 -12.30 9.71 3.11
N SER A 138 -13.47 9.24 2.61
CA SER A 138 -13.48 8.29 1.50
C SER A 138 -12.87 8.87 0.24
N ARG A 139 -12.39 8.02 -0.67
CA ARG A 139 -11.90 8.45 -2.00
C ARG A 139 -12.97 9.26 -2.72
N ASP A 140 -14.23 8.81 -2.71
CA ASP A 140 -15.36 9.53 -3.34
C ASP A 140 -15.56 10.93 -2.76
N ALA A 141 -15.40 11.09 -1.44
CA ALA A 141 -15.56 12.40 -0.78
C ALA A 141 -14.41 13.37 -1.17
N LEU A 142 -13.18 12.90 -1.24
CA LEU A 142 -12.02 13.69 -1.66
C LEU A 142 -12.12 14.07 -3.14
N GLU A 143 -12.45 13.12 -4.00
CA GLU A 143 -12.62 13.30 -5.43
C GLU A 143 -13.74 14.27 -5.76
N ALA A 144 -14.82 14.30 -4.97
CA ALA A 144 -15.89 15.30 -5.09
C ALA A 144 -15.42 16.74 -4.77
N GLN A 145 -14.28 16.93 -4.10
CA GLN A 145 -13.61 18.21 -3.89
C GLN A 145 -12.55 18.52 -4.96
N GLY A 146 -12.38 17.65 -5.96
CA GLY A 146 -11.34 17.80 -6.97
C GLY A 146 -9.95 17.34 -6.49
N ILE A 147 -9.88 16.59 -5.39
CA ILE A 147 -8.64 16.04 -4.84
C ILE A 147 -8.47 14.63 -5.38
N SER A 148 -7.40 14.38 -6.14
CA SER A 148 -7.08 13.04 -6.63
C SER A 148 -6.63 12.12 -5.50
N THR A 149 -6.87 10.82 -5.67
CA THR A 149 -6.49 9.83 -4.67
C THR A 149 -5.72 8.67 -5.30
N PHE A 150 -4.74 8.13 -4.57
CA PHE A 150 -4.04 6.90 -4.92
C PHE A 150 -4.02 5.98 -3.69
N LEU A 151 -4.39 4.71 -3.87
CA LEU A 151 -4.30 3.68 -2.84
C LEU A 151 -3.35 2.60 -3.33
N PHE A 152 -2.36 2.22 -2.53
CA PHE A 152 -1.49 1.10 -2.87
C PHE A 152 -2.31 -0.18 -3.12
N SER A 153 -1.97 -0.87 -4.20
CA SER A 153 -2.83 -1.88 -4.82
C SER A 153 -2.98 -3.16 -4.00
N GLU A 154 -2.12 -3.40 -3.00
CA GLU A 154 -2.31 -4.49 -2.03
C GLU A 154 -3.74 -4.51 -1.46
N TYR A 155 -4.34 -3.33 -1.31
CA TYR A 155 -5.67 -3.16 -0.72
C TYR A 155 -6.79 -2.93 -1.74
N CYS A 156 -6.52 -3.07 -3.04
CA CYS A 156 -7.54 -2.96 -4.10
C CYS A 156 -8.47 -4.18 -4.18
N GLY A 157 -8.12 -5.31 -3.62
CA GLY A 157 -9.03 -6.45 -3.47
C GLY A 157 -8.55 -7.81 -3.96
N GLU A 158 -7.54 -7.87 -4.83
CA GLU A 158 -7.07 -9.14 -5.42
C GLU A 158 -5.82 -9.72 -4.74
N GLY A 159 -5.28 -9.02 -3.75
CA GLY A 159 -4.04 -9.40 -3.07
C GLY A 159 -2.79 -8.96 -3.82
N PHE A 160 -1.64 -9.44 -3.39
CA PHE A 160 -0.33 -9.10 -3.91
C PHE A 160 0.38 -10.39 -4.38
N PRO A 161 0.23 -10.77 -5.66
CA PRO A 161 0.67 -12.09 -6.12
C PRO A 161 2.20 -12.19 -6.27
N ASP A 162 2.86 -11.09 -6.63
CA ASP A 162 4.30 -10.97 -6.84
C ASP A 162 4.73 -9.49 -6.89
N LEU A 163 6.00 -9.21 -7.17
CA LEU A 163 6.53 -7.85 -7.24
C LEU A 163 5.94 -6.98 -8.36
N SER A 164 5.25 -7.58 -9.34
CA SER A 164 4.71 -6.82 -10.48
C SER A 164 3.63 -5.81 -10.06
N LEU A 165 2.98 -6.03 -8.93
CA LEU A 165 2.00 -5.08 -8.40
C LEU A 165 2.68 -3.81 -7.87
N LEU A 166 3.77 -3.97 -7.10
CA LEU A 166 4.62 -2.86 -6.65
C LEU A 166 5.21 -2.11 -7.86
N GLU A 167 5.73 -2.85 -8.85
CA GLU A 167 6.25 -2.25 -10.09
C GLU A 167 5.19 -1.39 -10.77
N THR A 168 3.95 -1.89 -10.86
CA THR A 168 2.81 -1.17 -11.46
C THR A 168 2.44 0.07 -10.67
N ASP A 169 2.36 -0.01 -9.35
CA ASP A 169 2.03 1.14 -8.49
C ASP A 169 3.10 2.22 -8.55
N PHE A 170 4.36 1.83 -8.50
CA PHE A 170 5.49 2.76 -8.55
C PHE A 170 5.63 3.40 -9.95
N GLU A 171 5.42 2.63 -11.04
CA GLU A 171 5.35 3.20 -12.39
C GLU A 171 4.24 4.23 -12.50
N GLN A 172 3.02 3.91 -12.03
CA GLN A 172 1.88 4.82 -12.08
C GLN A 172 2.14 6.09 -11.26
N LEU A 173 2.65 5.96 -10.03
CA LEU A 173 3.03 7.11 -9.19
C LEU A 173 4.15 7.93 -9.83
N GLY A 174 5.18 7.29 -10.35
CA GLY A 174 6.28 7.96 -11.07
C GLY A 174 5.78 8.84 -12.21
N ARG A 175 4.90 8.30 -13.05
CA ARG A 175 4.26 9.02 -14.18
C ARG A 175 3.40 10.19 -13.70
N VAL A 176 2.53 9.95 -12.71
CA VAL A 176 1.64 10.99 -12.15
C VAL A 176 2.44 12.12 -11.51
N LEU A 177 3.50 11.77 -10.81
CA LEU A 177 4.35 12.72 -10.11
C LEU A 177 5.44 13.34 -11.00
N GLY A 178 5.66 12.83 -12.23
CA GLY A 178 6.76 13.25 -13.10
C GLY A 178 8.13 12.99 -12.47
N VAL A 179 8.28 11.83 -11.83
CA VAL A 179 9.51 11.34 -11.18
C VAL A 179 9.82 9.90 -11.63
N GLU A 180 9.58 9.59 -12.89
CA GLU A 180 9.68 8.25 -13.45
C GLU A 180 11.05 7.62 -13.20
N GLU A 181 12.14 8.38 -13.36
CA GLU A 181 13.51 7.91 -13.13
C GLU A 181 13.73 7.47 -11.66
N GLY A 182 13.18 8.24 -10.70
CA GLY A 182 13.26 7.90 -9.28
C GLY A 182 12.41 6.68 -8.92
N ALA A 183 11.23 6.56 -9.50
CA ALA A 183 10.34 5.43 -9.31
C ALA A 183 10.93 4.13 -9.90
N GLU A 184 11.49 4.19 -11.11
CA GLU A 184 12.18 3.07 -11.78
C GLU A 184 13.38 2.60 -10.95
N ALA A 185 14.25 3.53 -10.53
CA ALA A 185 15.42 3.21 -9.73
C ALA A 185 15.06 2.56 -8.37
N LEU A 186 13.98 3.03 -7.72
CA LEU A 186 13.47 2.43 -6.49
C LEU A 186 12.95 1.02 -6.72
N THR A 187 12.16 0.82 -7.77
CA THR A 187 11.61 -0.48 -8.17
C THR A 187 12.72 -1.49 -8.48
N GLU A 188 13.69 -1.11 -9.30
CA GLU A 188 14.85 -1.94 -9.65
C GLU A 188 15.61 -2.37 -8.39
N ARG A 189 15.91 -1.43 -7.49
CA ARG A 189 16.61 -1.71 -6.24
C ARG A 189 15.87 -2.73 -5.37
N ILE A 190 14.56 -2.53 -5.14
CA ILE A 190 13.76 -3.47 -4.34
C ILE A 190 13.75 -4.85 -4.97
N THR A 191 13.54 -4.92 -6.29
CA THR A 191 13.48 -6.17 -7.03
C THR A 191 14.82 -6.92 -6.98
N GLU A 192 15.95 -6.22 -7.16
CA GLU A 192 17.29 -6.79 -7.07
C GLU A 192 17.58 -7.33 -5.66
N GLU A 193 17.34 -6.52 -4.63
CA GLU A 193 17.60 -6.90 -3.22
C GLU A 193 16.70 -8.07 -2.78
N MET A 194 15.43 -8.10 -3.15
CA MET A 194 14.53 -9.24 -2.87
C MET A 194 15.03 -10.52 -3.57
N ASN A 195 15.42 -10.42 -4.85
CA ASN A 195 15.98 -11.55 -5.58
C ASN A 195 17.34 -12.02 -5.01
N GLU A 196 18.16 -11.13 -4.44
CA GLU A 196 19.41 -11.49 -3.77
C GLU A 196 19.14 -12.34 -2.52
N VAL A 197 18.14 -11.97 -1.70
CA VAL A 197 17.70 -12.79 -0.56
C VAL A 197 17.32 -14.19 -1.02
N ARG A 198 16.46 -14.28 -2.03
CA ARG A 198 15.97 -15.55 -2.58
C ARG A 198 17.11 -16.42 -3.15
N SER A 199 17.98 -15.82 -3.99
CA SER A 199 19.09 -16.55 -4.59
C SER A 199 20.08 -17.07 -3.55
N THR A 200 20.33 -16.31 -2.46
CA THR A 200 21.18 -16.76 -1.36
C THR A 200 20.63 -18.01 -0.69
N LEU A 201 19.33 -18.10 -0.50
CA LEU A 201 18.68 -19.28 0.06
C LEU A 201 18.70 -20.48 -0.92
N ASP A 202 18.43 -20.22 -2.20
CA ASP A 202 18.43 -21.24 -3.24
C ASP A 202 19.84 -21.85 -3.42
N ASP A 203 20.88 -21.04 -3.42
CA ASP A 203 22.29 -21.47 -3.52
C ASP A 203 22.72 -22.30 -2.29
N ALA A 204 22.15 -21.99 -1.12
CA ALA A 204 22.36 -22.77 0.10
C ALA A 204 21.52 -24.05 0.17
N GLY A 205 20.64 -24.29 -0.83
CA GLY A 205 19.74 -25.46 -0.87
C GLY A 205 18.67 -25.43 0.21
N VAL A 206 18.27 -24.23 0.66
CA VAL A 206 17.22 -24.06 1.67
C VAL A 206 15.88 -24.45 1.07
N SER A 207 15.18 -25.39 1.73
CA SER A 207 13.75 -25.59 1.55
C SER A 207 13.00 -24.71 2.55
N GLY A 208 11.80 -24.23 2.18
CA GLY A 208 11.00 -23.39 3.05
C GLY A 208 10.74 -24.00 4.42
N THR A 209 10.62 -23.16 5.44
CA THR A 209 10.29 -23.56 6.82
C THR A 209 8.83 -23.28 7.11
N PRO A 210 8.01 -24.27 7.54
CA PRO A 210 6.62 -24.07 7.96
C PRO A 210 6.52 -23.01 9.06
N THR A 211 5.99 -21.83 8.72
CA THR A 211 6.05 -20.62 9.56
C THR A 211 4.67 -20.09 9.89
N PHE A 212 4.46 -19.80 11.15
CA PHE A 212 3.31 -19.04 11.66
C PHE A 212 3.68 -17.57 11.80
N PHE A 213 2.98 -16.69 11.09
CA PHE A 213 3.14 -15.25 11.23
C PHE A 213 2.13 -14.72 12.24
N TYR A 214 2.62 -14.43 13.44
CA TYR A 214 1.75 -13.96 14.53
C TYR A 214 1.63 -12.44 14.52
N ASP A 215 0.46 -11.98 14.09
CA ASP A 215 0.11 -10.57 14.11
C ASP A 215 -0.33 -10.12 15.51
N SER A 216 -1.44 -10.67 15.99
CA SER A 216 -2.05 -10.29 17.26
C SER A 216 -3.08 -11.31 17.73
N GLY A 217 -3.74 -11.03 18.84
CA GLY A 217 -4.92 -11.73 19.33
C GLY A 217 -4.61 -12.92 20.25
N GLU A 218 -4.91 -12.75 21.54
CA GLU A 218 -4.72 -13.80 22.54
C GLU A 218 -5.83 -14.85 22.51
N ASP A 219 -7.11 -14.44 22.42
CA ASP A 219 -8.25 -15.35 22.34
C ASP A 219 -8.42 -15.96 20.94
N VAL A 220 -8.29 -15.12 19.92
CA VAL A 220 -8.41 -15.50 18.50
C VAL A 220 -7.20 -14.96 17.76
N PRO A 221 -6.20 -15.81 17.47
CA PRO A 221 -4.99 -15.35 16.80
C PRO A 221 -5.27 -14.84 15.39
N MET A 222 -4.61 -13.74 15.04
CA MET A 222 -4.55 -13.19 13.71
C MET A 222 -3.19 -13.50 13.08
N THR A 223 -3.20 -13.82 11.79
CA THR A 223 -2.02 -14.20 11.01
C THR A 223 -2.12 -13.60 9.61
N ILE A 224 -1.04 -13.60 8.85
CA ILE A 224 -1.10 -13.29 7.43
C ILE A 224 -1.85 -14.41 6.68
N GLY A 225 -2.54 -14.02 5.62
CA GLY A 225 -3.20 -14.95 4.69
C GLY A 225 -2.30 -15.36 3.53
N GLY A 226 -2.89 -15.97 2.50
CA GLY A 226 -2.20 -16.44 1.30
C GLY A 226 -1.98 -15.36 0.24
N VAL A 227 -2.28 -14.10 0.54
CA VAL A 227 -2.16 -12.96 -0.37
C VAL A 227 -1.58 -11.75 0.37
N GLY A 228 -1.07 -10.77 -0.36
CA GLY A 228 -0.49 -9.56 0.23
C GLY A 228 1.02 -9.63 0.45
N ILE A 229 1.58 -8.50 0.85
CA ILE A 229 3.04 -8.31 1.04
C ILE A 229 3.61 -9.34 2.03
N GLY A 230 2.90 -9.63 3.13
CA GLY A 230 3.39 -10.58 4.13
C GLY A 230 3.63 -11.98 3.55
N GLN A 231 2.75 -12.46 2.66
CA GLN A 231 2.93 -13.73 1.95
C GLN A 231 4.16 -13.66 1.04
N LEU A 232 4.29 -12.59 0.25
CA LEU A 232 5.40 -12.41 -0.67
C LEU A 232 6.75 -12.34 0.06
N VAL A 233 6.85 -11.54 1.13
CA VAL A 233 8.05 -11.44 1.97
C VAL A 233 8.43 -12.81 2.55
N GLY A 234 7.43 -13.57 3.04
CA GLY A 234 7.65 -14.93 3.54
C GLY A 234 8.24 -15.86 2.48
N GLU A 235 7.71 -15.84 1.27
CA GLU A 235 8.20 -16.64 0.14
C GLU A 235 9.65 -16.31 -0.22
N TYR A 236 10.01 -15.03 -0.30
CA TYR A 236 11.38 -14.60 -0.57
C TYR A 236 12.34 -14.95 0.56
N ALA A 237 11.87 -14.95 1.80
CA ALA A 237 12.63 -15.25 3.01
C ALA A 237 12.76 -16.76 3.33
N GLY A 238 12.16 -17.63 2.53
CA GLY A 238 12.14 -19.09 2.82
C GLY A 238 11.30 -19.45 4.04
N ALA A 239 10.27 -18.64 4.34
CA ALA A 239 9.29 -18.87 5.40
C ALA A 239 7.96 -19.30 4.78
N ASP A 240 7.69 -20.62 4.77
CA ASP A 240 6.46 -21.17 4.20
C ASP A 240 5.27 -20.83 5.12
N ASN A 241 4.45 -19.88 4.74
CA ASN A 241 3.25 -19.53 5.46
C ASN A 241 2.30 -20.74 5.57
N ILE A 242 1.95 -21.13 6.79
CA ILE A 242 1.04 -22.25 7.02
C ILE A 242 -0.45 -21.91 6.82
N PHE A 243 -0.79 -20.67 6.36
CA PHE A 243 -2.15 -20.19 6.11
C PHE A 243 -2.36 -19.64 4.68
N THR A 244 -1.81 -20.33 3.69
CA THR A 244 -1.88 -19.93 2.27
C THR A 244 -3.29 -19.97 1.67
N GLU A 245 -4.25 -20.63 2.30
CA GLU A 245 -5.65 -20.65 1.87
C GLU A 245 -6.45 -19.37 2.19
N GLY A 246 -5.84 -18.44 2.93
CA GLY A 246 -6.48 -17.16 3.27
C GLY A 246 -6.54 -16.22 2.05
N GLU A 247 -7.76 -15.79 1.68
CA GLU A 247 -8.02 -14.90 0.53
C GLU A 247 -7.86 -13.40 0.87
N LYS A 248 -7.27 -13.08 2.02
CA LYS A 248 -7.02 -11.71 2.50
C LYS A 248 -5.61 -11.60 3.03
N PRO A 249 -5.02 -10.40 3.03
CA PRO A 249 -3.70 -10.18 3.61
C PRO A 249 -3.60 -10.64 5.07
N TYR A 250 -4.67 -10.45 5.85
CA TYR A 250 -4.76 -10.89 7.24
C TYR A 250 -6.02 -11.73 7.48
N VAL A 251 -5.86 -12.84 8.20
CA VAL A 251 -6.94 -13.77 8.52
C VAL A 251 -6.91 -14.16 9.99
N LYS A 252 -8.09 -14.55 10.52
CA LYS A 252 -8.22 -15.10 11.88
C LYS A 252 -8.13 -16.61 11.83
N THR A 253 -7.51 -17.19 12.85
CA THR A 253 -7.41 -18.64 13.02
C THR A 253 -7.75 -19.05 14.46
N THR A 254 -7.49 -20.28 14.83
CA THR A 254 -7.63 -20.79 16.22
C THR A 254 -6.36 -21.49 16.67
N TRP A 255 -6.16 -21.56 17.98
CA TRP A 255 -5.00 -22.25 18.57
C TRP A 255 -5.01 -23.74 18.21
N GLU A 256 -6.18 -24.38 18.11
CA GLU A 256 -6.34 -25.77 17.71
C GLU A 256 -5.78 -26.04 16.32
N ILE A 257 -6.10 -25.19 15.35
CA ILE A 257 -5.57 -25.29 13.98
C ILE A 257 -4.04 -25.15 13.99
N LEU A 258 -3.50 -24.22 14.77
CA LEU A 258 -2.05 -24.07 14.93
C LEU A 258 -1.41 -25.33 15.55
N GLY A 259 -2.08 -25.94 16.51
CA GLY A 259 -1.67 -27.24 17.09
C GLY A 259 -1.68 -28.38 16.09
N GLU A 260 -2.60 -28.38 15.13
CA GLU A 260 -2.65 -29.37 14.04
C GLU A 260 -1.57 -29.12 12.99
N ARG A 261 -1.29 -27.86 12.64
CA ARG A 261 -0.30 -27.47 11.60
C ARG A 261 1.15 -27.52 12.08
N GLN A 262 1.39 -27.52 13.39
CA GLN A 262 2.71 -27.68 14.00
C GLN A 262 3.80 -26.80 13.36
N PRO A 263 3.71 -25.46 13.44
CA PRO A 263 4.72 -24.57 12.86
C PRO A 263 6.12 -24.88 13.40
N GLU A 264 7.11 -24.83 12.52
CA GLU A 264 8.52 -25.01 12.85
C GLU A 264 9.23 -23.69 13.17
N ALA A 265 8.61 -22.55 12.76
CA ALA A 265 9.07 -21.21 13.09
C ALA A 265 7.88 -20.26 13.33
N ILE A 266 8.16 -19.15 14.00
CA ILE A 266 7.21 -18.06 14.22
C ILE A 266 7.86 -16.76 13.79
N VAL A 267 7.17 -15.96 12.99
CA VAL A 267 7.48 -14.54 12.77
C VAL A 267 6.48 -13.71 13.57
N VAL A 268 6.96 -12.89 14.48
CA VAL A 268 6.14 -11.99 15.32
C VAL A 268 6.17 -10.59 14.73
N LEU A 269 5.00 -10.05 14.38
CA LEU A 269 4.88 -8.67 13.92
C LEU A 269 4.86 -7.73 15.12
N ASP A 270 5.86 -6.86 15.22
CA ASP A 270 6.01 -5.90 16.31
C ASP A 270 5.32 -4.57 15.97
N TYR A 271 4.25 -4.27 16.69
CA TYR A 271 3.51 -3.01 16.58
C TYR A 271 2.47 -2.85 17.69
N GLY A 272 1.98 -1.63 17.84
CA GLY A 272 0.88 -1.30 18.74
C GLY A 272 1.28 -1.32 20.22
N ALA A 273 0.30 -1.48 21.10
CA ALA A 273 0.50 -1.38 22.55
C ALA A 273 1.10 -2.66 23.18
N THR A 274 1.03 -3.81 22.49
CA THR A 274 1.60 -5.08 22.96
C THR A 274 2.96 -5.28 22.28
N SER A 275 4.02 -5.23 23.06
CA SER A 275 5.39 -5.40 22.55
C SER A 275 5.63 -6.80 21.99
N ALA A 276 6.61 -6.94 21.10
CA ALA A 276 7.06 -8.26 20.61
C ALA A 276 7.48 -9.18 21.76
N GLU A 277 8.12 -8.65 22.81
CA GLU A 277 8.52 -9.40 24.01
C GLU A 277 7.29 -10.01 24.72
N ASP A 278 6.24 -9.21 24.92
CA ASP A 278 4.99 -9.68 25.53
C ASP A 278 4.28 -10.71 24.65
N LYS A 279 4.23 -10.48 23.32
CA LYS A 279 3.68 -11.43 22.36
C LYS A 279 4.43 -12.78 22.42
N ILE A 280 5.76 -12.76 22.45
CA ILE A 280 6.59 -13.96 22.57
C ILE A 280 6.36 -14.65 23.92
N ALA A 281 6.31 -13.90 25.02
CA ALA A 281 6.05 -14.45 26.35
C ALA A 281 4.69 -15.14 26.41
N TYR A 282 3.68 -14.54 25.79
CA TYR A 282 2.35 -15.14 25.66
C TYR A 282 2.39 -16.44 24.85
N LEU A 283 3.00 -16.44 23.66
CA LEU A 283 3.11 -17.64 22.82
C LEU A 283 3.82 -18.78 23.51
N LYS A 284 4.87 -18.50 24.27
CA LYS A 284 5.61 -19.54 25.09
C LYS A 284 4.76 -20.11 26.20
N GLN A 285 3.80 -19.37 26.76
CA GLN A 285 2.88 -19.80 27.80
C GLN A 285 1.59 -20.42 27.27
N GLN A 286 1.22 -20.14 26.01
CA GLN A 286 -0.01 -20.65 25.40
C GLN A 286 0.07 -22.20 25.31
N PRO A 287 -0.89 -22.95 25.88
CA PRO A 287 -0.76 -24.39 26.06
C PRO A 287 -0.50 -25.20 24.79
N ILE A 288 -1.10 -24.78 23.65
CA ILE A 288 -0.92 -25.47 22.37
C ILE A 288 0.41 -25.06 21.75
N MET A 289 0.71 -23.75 21.69
CA MET A 289 1.95 -23.25 21.08
C MET A 289 3.20 -23.76 21.78
N SER A 290 3.18 -23.90 23.12
CA SER A 290 4.28 -24.45 23.87
C SER A 290 4.66 -25.89 23.47
N THR A 291 3.78 -26.58 22.73
CA THR A 291 4.04 -27.95 22.23
C THR A 291 4.61 -27.97 20.81
N THR A 292 4.57 -26.85 20.08
CA THR A 292 5.05 -26.76 18.68
C THR A 292 6.58 -26.78 18.60
N PRO A 293 7.17 -27.26 17.49
CA PRO A 293 8.60 -27.19 17.27
C PRO A 293 9.12 -25.75 17.38
N ALA A 294 8.43 -24.77 16.81
CA ALA A 294 8.80 -23.36 16.82
C ALA A 294 9.10 -22.81 18.21
N VAL A 295 8.21 -23.11 19.20
CA VAL A 295 8.39 -22.64 20.57
C VAL A 295 9.43 -23.47 21.33
N ARG A 296 9.47 -24.79 21.13
CA ARG A 296 10.43 -25.66 21.79
C ARG A 296 11.88 -25.40 21.41
N GLU A 297 12.10 -25.02 20.15
CA GLU A 297 13.42 -24.79 19.61
C GLU A 297 13.77 -23.28 19.62
N ASP A 298 12.87 -22.43 20.14
CA ASP A 298 13.00 -20.98 20.21
C ASP A 298 13.25 -20.34 18.84
N ARG A 299 12.64 -20.89 17.78
CA ARG A 299 12.73 -20.39 16.40
C ARG A 299 11.71 -19.29 16.17
N ILE A 300 11.98 -18.13 16.75
CA ILE A 300 11.10 -16.96 16.73
C ILE A 300 11.89 -15.77 16.19
N VAL A 301 11.37 -15.14 15.14
CA VAL A 301 11.93 -13.94 14.53
C VAL A 301 10.96 -12.79 14.76
N VAL A 302 11.47 -11.62 15.06
CA VAL A 302 10.65 -10.39 15.23
C VAL A 302 10.92 -9.47 14.05
N VAL A 303 9.85 -8.92 13.45
CA VAL A 303 9.93 -7.89 12.43
C VAL A 303 8.93 -6.78 12.75
N PRO A 304 9.28 -5.51 12.54
CA PRO A 304 8.33 -4.41 12.63
C PRO A 304 7.20 -4.58 11.61
N LEU A 305 5.96 -4.26 12.00
CA LEU A 305 4.84 -4.26 11.04
C LEU A 305 5.05 -3.27 9.91
N SER A 306 5.73 -2.14 10.15
CA SER A 306 6.10 -1.15 9.14
C SER A 306 6.86 -1.75 7.95
N ASP A 307 7.57 -2.86 8.17
CA ASP A 307 8.36 -3.53 7.14
C ASP A 307 7.55 -4.57 6.35
N PHE A 308 6.24 -4.70 6.63
CA PHE A 308 5.29 -5.61 5.98
C PHE A 308 4.28 -4.86 5.10
N PHE A 309 4.68 -3.71 4.57
CA PHE A 309 3.87 -2.93 3.63
C PHE A 309 4.58 -2.77 2.30
N GLU A 310 3.84 -2.40 1.27
CA GLU A 310 4.34 -2.10 -0.06
C GLU A 310 5.30 -0.91 -0.04
N SER A 311 6.58 -1.19 0.16
CA SER A 311 7.66 -0.21 0.27
C SER A 311 9.03 -0.89 0.20
N SER A 312 10.11 -0.12 0.17
CA SER A 312 11.47 -0.66 0.25
C SER A 312 11.77 -1.40 1.56
N ARG A 313 10.97 -1.17 2.60
CA ARG A 313 11.11 -1.85 3.90
C ARG A 313 10.84 -3.35 3.83
N MET A 314 10.08 -3.83 2.83
CA MET A 314 9.83 -5.26 2.64
C MET A 314 11.12 -6.08 2.44
N VAL A 315 12.17 -5.47 1.89
CA VAL A 315 13.51 -6.09 1.77
C VAL A 315 14.10 -6.35 3.15
N THR A 316 14.00 -5.37 4.07
CA THR A 316 14.49 -5.51 5.45
C THR A 316 13.80 -6.65 6.18
N SER A 317 12.48 -6.77 6.02
CA SER A 317 11.71 -7.92 6.55
C SER A 317 12.18 -9.25 5.96
N ALA A 318 12.31 -9.32 4.63
CA ALA A 318 12.77 -10.55 3.97
C ALA A 318 14.15 -10.98 4.45
N GLU A 319 15.12 -10.06 4.52
CA GLU A 319 16.45 -10.35 5.05
C GLU A 319 16.44 -10.77 6.52
N THR A 320 15.68 -10.06 7.36
CA THR A 320 15.59 -10.34 8.80
C THR A 320 15.04 -11.74 9.03
N ILE A 321 13.97 -12.10 8.34
CA ILE A 321 13.36 -13.43 8.42
C ILE A 321 14.33 -14.49 7.88
N ALA A 322 14.90 -14.28 6.71
CA ALA A 322 15.81 -15.23 6.08
C ALA A 322 17.03 -15.51 6.96
N ARG A 323 17.67 -14.49 7.51
CA ARG A 323 18.82 -14.63 8.43
C ARG A 323 18.42 -15.29 9.75
N GLY A 324 17.24 -14.98 10.27
CA GLY A 324 16.73 -15.56 11.52
C GLY A 324 16.38 -17.04 11.40
N LEU A 325 15.79 -17.44 10.29
CA LEU A 325 15.38 -18.83 10.04
C LEU A 325 16.49 -19.70 9.44
N HIS A 326 17.38 -19.12 8.63
CA HIS A 326 18.40 -19.80 7.84
C HIS A 326 19.80 -19.19 8.00
N PRO A 327 20.31 -18.98 9.24
CA PRO A 327 21.58 -18.29 9.46
C PRO A 327 22.75 -18.93 8.70
N GLN A 328 22.73 -20.24 8.49
CA GLN A 328 23.76 -21.00 7.76
C GLN A 328 23.87 -20.56 6.28
N ALA A 329 22.84 -20.04 5.66
CA ALA A 329 22.86 -19.54 4.30
C ALA A 329 23.63 -18.21 4.17
N PHE A 330 23.75 -17.48 5.28
CA PHE A 330 24.40 -16.15 5.34
C PHE A 330 25.76 -16.17 6.04
N GLY A 331 26.36 -17.36 6.21
CA GLY A 331 27.70 -17.51 6.79
C GLY A 331 27.77 -17.35 8.31
N GLY A 332 26.65 -17.56 9.02
CA GLY A 332 26.51 -17.51 10.47
C GLY A 332 26.83 -18.83 11.14
#